data_d5c1873f74f4fe45b42b0f89a31d585f
#
_entry.id   d5c1873f74f4fe45b42b0f89a31d585f
#
_cell.length_a   1.000
_cell.length_b   1.000
_cell.length_c   1.000
_cell.angle_alpha   90.00
_cell.angle_beta   90.00
_cell.angle_gamma   90.00
#
_symmetry.space_group_name_H-M   'P 1'
#
loop_
_entity.id
_entity.type
_entity.pdbx_description
1 polymer ?
#
loop_
_entity_poly.entity_id
_entity_poly.type
_entity_poly.pdbx_seq_one_letter_code
_entity_poly.pdbx_strand_id
1 'polypeptide(L)'
;MEYNTMNKSIETPMFGSDMDRDERSRTMGNRMDETKMASSGRRMSREQNEQIAEEVYSKIDEHMQKALCFHEQLADYFCFLGLQGFKRMLEYQYMKECAEKRKLHHKYIEAHHKILPVKQVQTPMFISNDLRRYTTKDINDSVLPKFVRAALNEYQAWEEKTKELYEGQWEYLNSMGMVADCEYIKEMLMGVEKELKKIERTVEKLNGTGYDVNMIHTMQDKYHEKYKQKYNERFTKKYNGNGDETKWNKTKGMKTK
;
A
#
# COMPACT_ATOMS: atom_id res chain seq x y z
N MET A 1 -18.29 -39.11 33.82
CA MET A 1 -17.08 -39.38 33.02
C MET A 1 -16.15 -38.19 33.16
N GLU A 2 -14.98 -38.47 33.67
CA GLU A 2 -14.12 -37.60 34.44
C GLU A 2 -13.36 -36.57 33.62
N TYR A 3 -13.27 -35.36 34.18
CA TYR A 3 -12.38 -34.29 33.73
C TYR A 3 -10.98 -34.54 34.27
N ASN A 4 -9.97 -34.57 33.40
CA ASN A 4 -8.58 -34.63 33.82
C ASN A 4 -7.89 -33.31 33.49
N THR A 5 -7.72 -32.49 34.49
CA THR A 5 -6.92 -31.26 34.52
C THR A 5 -5.46 -31.64 34.78
N MET A 6 -4.56 -31.32 33.86
CA MET A 6 -3.12 -31.33 34.11
C MET A 6 -2.56 -29.90 34.11
N ASN A 7 -2.30 -29.45 35.34
CA ASN A 7 -1.41 -28.34 35.65
C ASN A 7 0.03 -28.73 35.32
N LYS A 8 0.72 -27.89 34.54
CA LYS A 8 2.20 -27.88 34.48
C LYS A 8 2.71 -26.54 34.97
N SER A 9 3.38 -26.62 36.11
CA SER A 9 4.11 -25.54 36.77
C SER A 9 5.30 -25.08 35.92
N ILE A 10 5.48 -23.77 35.84
CA ILE A 10 6.65 -23.13 35.24
C ILE A 10 7.63 -22.82 36.36
N GLU A 11 8.78 -23.46 36.31
CA GLU A 11 9.92 -23.17 37.21
C GLU A 11 10.77 -22.03 36.57
N THR A 12 10.98 -21.02 37.37
CA THR A 12 11.92 -19.92 37.13
C THR A 12 13.28 -20.28 37.71
N PRO A 13 14.41 -20.12 37.04
CA PRO A 13 15.71 -20.15 37.67
C PRO A 13 16.13 -18.76 38.18
N MET A 14 16.57 -18.76 39.40
CA MET A 14 17.08 -17.64 40.19
C MET A 14 18.46 -17.16 39.72
N PHE A 15 18.65 -15.88 39.89
CA PHE A 15 19.91 -15.15 39.81
C PHE A 15 20.90 -15.60 40.89
N GLY A 16 22.16 -15.79 40.52
CA GLY A 16 23.29 -15.85 41.40
C GLY A 16 24.29 -14.78 41.05
N SER A 17 24.44 -13.84 41.95
CA SER A 17 25.48 -12.82 41.98
C SER A 17 26.75 -13.48 42.57
N ASP A 18 27.93 -13.19 41.98
CA ASP A 18 29.08 -12.94 42.80
C ASP A 18 30.12 -12.07 42.07
N MET A 19 30.53 -11.05 42.80
CA MET A 19 31.68 -10.17 42.57
C MET A 19 32.98 -10.95 42.75
N ASP A 20 34.02 -10.64 41.96
CA ASP A 20 35.27 -10.30 42.61
C ASP A 20 36.20 -9.43 41.69
N ARG A 21 36.85 -8.50 42.37
CA ARG A 21 37.91 -7.59 41.94
C ARG A 21 39.24 -8.34 41.79
N ASP A 22 40.06 -7.95 40.85
CA ASP A 22 41.36 -7.34 41.10
C ASP A 22 42.21 -7.12 39.84
N GLU A 23 42.60 -5.90 39.67
CA GLU A 23 43.91 -5.28 39.58
C GLU A 23 44.91 -5.59 38.47
N ARG A 24 45.19 -4.47 37.81
CA ARG A 24 46.53 -3.95 37.42
C ARG A 24 47.26 -4.47 36.18
N SER A 25 47.31 -3.52 35.27
CA SER A 25 48.56 -2.99 34.70
C SER A 25 49.36 -3.89 33.76
N ARG A 26 49.39 -3.50 32.52
CA ARG A 26 50.62 -3.06 31.84
C ARG A 26 50.35 -2.61 30.40
N THR A 27 50.67 -1.38 30.16
CA THR A 27 50.99 -0.75 28.88
C THR A 27 51.87 -1.63 28.01
N MET A 28 51.41 -1.88 26.78
CA MET A 28 52.31 -1.86 25.61
C MET A 28 51.47 -1.68 24.36
N GLY A 29 51.85 -0.69 23.59
CA GLY A 29 51.18 -0.28 22.37
C GLY A 29 51.19 -1.38 21.31
N ASN A 30 50.02 -1.56 20.78
CA ASN A 30 49.88 -2.09 19.42
C ASN A 30 48.98 -1.10 18.69
N ARG A 31 49.65 -0.25 17.89
CA ARG A 31 49.01 0.41 16.75
C ARG A 31 48.45 -0.69 15.87
N MET A 32 47.22 -1.11 16.16
CA MET A 32 46.48 -1.88 15.18
C MET A 32 46.00 -0.95 14.09
N ASP A 33 46.43 -1.23 12.91
CA ASP A 33 45.98 -0.71 11.63
C ASP A 33 44.46 -0.62 11.59
N GLU A 34 43.90 0.57 11.78
CA GLU A 34 42.49 0.92 11.52
C GLU A 34 42.19 1.08 10.01
N THR A 35 42.97 0.43 9.18
CA THR A 35 42.82 0.51 7.74
C THR A 35 42.64 -0.88 7.13
N LYS A 36 41.52 -1.55 7.41
CA LYS A 36 41.00 -2.62 6.54
C LYS A 36 39.66 -3.20 7.07
N MET A 37 38.66 -2.38 7.37
CA MET A 37 37.27 -2.76 7.19
C MET A 37 36.66 -1.93 6.06
N ALA A 38 37.35 -1.87 4.95
CA ALA A 38 36.69 -1.60 3.69
C ALA A 38 35.85 -2.84 3.40
N SER A 39 34.55 -2.78 3.69
CA SER A 39 33.58 -3.70 3.19
C SER A 39 33.84 -3.88 1.70
N SER A 40 34.28 -5.06 1.30
CA SER A 40 34.32 -5.49 -0.09
C SER A 40 32.90 -5.67 -0.62
N GLY A 41 32.11 -4.61 -0.57
CA GLY A 41 30.84 -4.51 -1.28
C GLY A 41 31.18 -4.64 -2.77
N ARG A 42 31.00 -5.81 -3.31
CA ARG A 42 31.08 -6.08 -4.74
C ARG A 42 30.17 -5.07 -5.41
N ARG A 43 30.75 -4.04 -6.03
CA ARG A 43 29.98 -3.03 -6.77
C ARG A 43 29.29 -3.80 -7.90
N MET A 44 27.96 -3.94 -7.81
CA MET A 44 27.16 -4.61 -8.84
C MET A 44 27.37 -3.92 -10.19
N SER A 45 27.32 -4.70 -11.27
CA SER A 45 27.38 -4.13 -12.61
C SER A 45 26.11 -3.30 -12.88
N ARG A 46 26.22 -2.35 -13.80
CA ARG A 46 25.06 -1.56 -14.22
C ARG A 46 23.90 -2.45 -14.70
N GLU A 47 24.21 -3.48 -15.45
CA GLU A 47 23.23 -4.44 -15.98
C GLU A 47 22.51 -5.20 -14.86
N GLN A 48 23.23 -5.59 -13.80
CA GLN A 48 22.63 -6.23 -12.63
C GLN A 48 21.66 -5.29 -11.90
N ASN A 49 22.05 -4.02 -11.71
CA ASN A 49 21.16 -3.03 -11.10
C ASN A 49 19.89 -2.80 -11.94
N GLU A 50 20.03 -2.68 -13.26
CA GLU A 50 18.90 -2.53 -14.17
C GLU A 50 17.95 -3.74 -14.13
N GLN A 51 18.49 -4.96 -14.06
CA GLN A 51 17.68 -6.17 -13.95
C GLN A 51 16.92 -6.25 -12.62
N ILE A 52 17.56 -5.90 -11.51
CA ILE A 52 16.92 -5.83 -10.18
C ILE A 52 15.79 -4.80 -10.17
N ALA A 53 16.05 -3.60 -10.70
CA ALA A 53 15.04 -2.56 -10.80
C ALA A 53 13.85 -3.04 -11.64
N GLU A 54 14.09 -3.62 -12.81
CA GLU A 54 13.02 -4.14 -13.67
C GLU A 54 12.17 -5.19 -12.94
N GLU A 55 12.79 -6.09 -12.19
CA GLU A 55 12.07 -7.10 -11.40
C GLU A 55 11.18 -6.46 -10.34
N VAL A 56 11.70 -5.51 -9.56
CA VAL A 56 10.97 -4.83 -8.50
C VAL A 56 9.81 -4.00 -9.05
N TYR A 57 10.08 -3.15 -10.03
CA TYR A 57 9.06 -2.30 -10.63
C TYR A 57 7.97 -3.11 -11.35
N SER A 58 8.33 -4.23 -11.99
CA SER A 58 7.37 -5.14 -12.61
C SER A 58 6.46 -5.82 -11.60
N LYS A 59 6.99 -6.23 -10.43
CA LYS A 59 6.18 -6.80 -9.34
C LYS A 59 5.18 -5.79 -8.78
N ILE A 60 5.62 -4.54 -8.61
CA ILE A 60 4.76 -3.46 -8.15
C ILE A 60 3.70 -3.13 -9.19
N ASP A 61 4.06 -3.02 -10.48
CA ASP A 61 3.10 -2.76 -11.56
C ASP A 61 2.05 -3.86 -11.65
N GLU A 62 2.45 -5.12 -11.54
CA GLU A 62 1.54 -6.27 -11.50
C GLU A 62 0.56 -6.17 -10.32
N HIS A 63 1.05 -5.80 -9.14
CA HIS A 63 0.20 -5.61 -7.97
C HIS A 63 -0.77 -4.45 -8.14
N MET A 64 -0.31 -3.32 -8.70
CA MET A 64 -1.17 -2.16 -8.99
C MET A 64 -2.25 -2.48 -10.03
N GLN A 65 -1.98 -3.33 -11.03
CA GLN A 65 -3.01 -3.81 -11.95
C GLN A 65 -4.09 -4.60 -11.22
N LYS A 66 -3.69 -5.48 -10.28
CA LYS A 66 -4.64 -6.21 -9.42
C LYS A 66 -5.41 -5.26 -8.51
N ALA A 67 -4.76 -4.23 -7.96
CA ALA A 67 -5.39 -3.21 -7.11
C ALA A 67 -6.50 -2.45 -7.86
N LEU A 68 -6.27 -2.08 -9.12
CA LEU A 68 -7.29 -1.43 -9.94
C LEU A 68 -8.55 -2.29 -10.07
N CYS A 69 -8.39 -3.58 -10.40
CA CYS A 69 -9.52 -4.51 -10.48
C CYS A 69 -10.20 -4.72 -9.13
N PHE A 70 -9.43 -4.77 -8.05
CA PHE A 70 -9.96 -4.92 -6.69
C PHE A 70 -10.84 -3.73 -6.30
N HIS A 71 -10.34 -2.50 -6.49
CA HIS A 71 -11.11 -1.29 -6.16
C HIS A 71 -12.38 -1.17 -7.02
N GLU A 72 -12.33 -1.53 -8.29
CA GLU A 72 -13.51 -1.54 -9.17
C GLU A 72 -14.56 -2.55 -8.67
N GLN A 73 -14.17 -3.80 -8.42
CA GLN A 73 -15.07 -4.82 -7.91
C GLN A 73 -15.69 -4.44 -6.55
N LEU A 74 -14.88 -3.85 -5.66
CA LEU A 74 -15.35 -3.43 -4.35
C LEU A 74 -16.28 -2.20 -4.44
N ALA A 75 -16.04 -1.29 -5.39
CA ALA A 75 -16.95 -0.18 -5.69
C ALA A 75 -18.31 -0.69 -6.19
N ASP A 76 -18.30 -1.67 -7.09
CA ASP A 76 -19.53 -2.32 -7.57
C ASP A 76 -20.26 -3.05 -6.45
N TYR A 77 -19.53 -3.68 -5.55
CA TYR A 77 -20.10 -4.31 -4.37
C TYR A 77 -20.85 -3.30 -3.49
N PHE A 78 -20.24 -2.18 -3.16
CA PHE A 78 -20.92 -1.13 -2.38
C PHE A 78 -22.06 -0.47 -3.16
N CYS A 79 -21.95 -0.36 -4.49
CA CYS A 79 -23.06 0.06 -5.34
C CYS A 79 -24.26 -0.88 -5.23
N PHE A 80 -24.02 -2.19 -5.26
CA PHE A 80 -25.05 -3.21 -5.09
C PHE A 80 -25.72 -3.12 -3.70
N LEU A 81 -24.97 -2.79 -2.65
CA LEU A 81 -25.50 -2.56 -1.30
C LEU A 81 -26.25 -1.21 -1.16
N GLY A 82 -26.33 -0.38 -2.19
CA GLY A 82 -26.94 0.95 -2.13
C GLY A 82 -26.08 2.03 -1.43
N LEU A 83 -24.82 1.72 -1.11
CA LEU A 83 -23.91 2.58 -0.34
C LEU A 83 -23.03 3.46 -1.24
N GLN A 84 -23.62 4.45 -1.87
CA GLN A 84 -22.98 5.33 -2.86
C GLN A 84 -21.77 6.12 -2.31
N GLY A 85 -21.71 6.39 -1.02
CA GLY A 85 -20.57 7.08 -0.40
C GLY A 85 -19.34 6.20 -0.33
N PHE A 86 -19.48 4.94 0.04
CA PHE A 86 -18.40 3.95 0.01
C PHE A 86 -17.96 3.66 -1.43
N LYS A 87 -18.90 3.51 -2.36
CA LYS A 87 -18.61 3.40 -3.79
C LYS A 87 -17.71 4.54 -4.26
N ARG A 88 -18.10 5.80 -4.01
CA ARG A 88 -17.30 6.98 -4.41
C ARG A 88 -15.92 7.03 -3.77
N MET A 89 -15.79 6.56 -2.55
CA MET A 89 -14.50 6.43 -1.88
C MET A 89 -13.57 5.52 -2.70
N LEU A 90 -14.06 4.38 -3.15
CA LEU A 90 -13.29 3.40 -3.92
C LEU A 90 -13.03 3.84 -5.37
N GLU A 91 -14.00 4.50 -6.01
CA GLU A 91 -13.79 5.13 -7.32
C GLU A 91 -12.67 6.19 -7.26
N TYR A 92 -12.63 6.99 -6.18
CA TYR A 92 -11.55 7.93 -5.96
C TYR A 92 -10.19 7.22 -5.77
N GLN A 93 -10.19 6.10 -5.04
CA GLN A 93 -8.99 5.29 -4.82
C GLN A 93 -8.51 4.67 -6.14
N TYR A 94 -9.42 4.09 -6.92
CA TYR A 94 -9.13 3.59 -8.27
C TYR A 94 -8.43 4.65 -9.15
N MET A 95 -8.97 5.88 -9.19
CA MET A 95 -8.38 6.97 -9.97
C MET A 95 -7.01 7.39 -9.43
N LYS A 96 -6.80 7.33 -8.11
CA LYS A 96 -5.51 7.56 -7.48
C LYS A 96 -4.49 6.49 -7.90
N GLU A 97 -4.86 5.21 -7.85
CA GLU A 97 -4.02 4.11 -8.29
C GLU A 97 -3.64 4.21 -9.77
N CYS A 98 -4.58 4.60 -10.64
CA CYS A 98 -4.26 4.89 -12.05
C CYS A 98 -3.18 5.96 -12.21
N ALA A 99 -3.21 7.01 -11.39
CA ALA A 99 -2.22 8.08 -11.42
C ALA A 99 -0.86 7.61 -10.86
N GLU A 100 -0.86 6.87 -9.77
CA GLU A 100 0.37 6.31 -9.17
C GLU A 100 1.03 5.28 -10.09
N LYS A 101 0.24 4.43 -10.77
CA LYS A 101 0.75 3.49 -11.78
C LYS A 101 1.48 4.21 -12.91
N ARG A 102 0.91 5.30 -13.42
CA ARG A 102 1.59 6.14 -14.44
C ARG A 102 2.88 6.73 -13.88
N LYS A 103 2.86 7.21 -12.64
CA LYS A 103 4.04 7.76 -11.97
C LYS A 103 5.14 6.70 -11.82
N LEU A 104 4.78 5.46 -11.49
CA LEU A 104 5.71 4.31 -11.42
C LEU A 104 6.46 4.15 -12.75
N HIS A 105 5.74 4.08 -13.87
CA HIS A 105 6.35 3.95 -15.19
C HIS A 105 7.27 5.12 -15.54
N HIS A 106 6.83 6.35 -15.23
CA HIS A 106 7.66 7.55 -15.45
C HIS A 106 8.94 7.51 -14.62
N LYS A 107 8.84 7.15 -13.35
CA LYS A 107 10.00 7.03 -12.45
C LYS A 107 11.00 5.98 -12.94
N TYR A 108 10.51 4.84 -13.42
CA TYR A 108 11.36 3.82 -14.01
C TYR A 108 12.09 4.35 -15.26
N ILE A 109 11.39 5.05 -16.17
CA ILE A 109 11.99 5.64 -17.36
C ILE A 109 13.03 6.71 -16.99
N GLU A 110 12.74 7.58 -16.02
CA GLU A 110 13.67 8.63 -15.56
C GLU A 110 14.96 8.03 -14.96
N ALA A 111 14.84 6.97 -14.17
CA ALA A 111 15.98 6.36 -13.48
C ALA A 111 16.82 5.44 -14.36
N HIS A 112 16.17 4.68 -15.23
CA HIS A 112 16.81 3.58 -15.96
C HIS A 112 16.89 3.79 -17.47
N HIS A 113 16.25 4.85 -18.02
CA HIS A 113 16.21 5.16 -19.45
C HIS A 113 15.63 4.02 -20.31
N LYS A 114 14.75 3.20 -19.73
CA LYS A 114 14.10 2.06 -20.38
C LYS A 114 12.57 2.10 -20.14
N ILE A 115 11.84 1.41 -20.99
CA ILE A 115 10.39 1.21 -20.81
C ILE A 115 10.21 -0.03 -19.92
N LEU A 116 9.41 0.11 -18.87
CA LEU A 116 9.05 -1.02 -18.01
C LEU A 116 8.16 -2.00 -18.80
N PRO A 117 8.52 -3.29 -18.90
CA PRO A 117 7.70 -4.28 -19.56
C PRO A 117 6.36 -4.48 -18.81
N VAL A 118 5.25 -4.32 -19.51
CA VAL A 118 3.92 -4.57 -18.95
C VAL A 118 3.60 -6.06 -19.08
N LYS A 119 3.42 -6.73 -17.95
CA LYS A 119 2.97 -8.13 -17.92
C LYS A 119 1.45 -8.19 -17.93
N GLN A 120 0.91 -9.16 -18.63
CA GLN A 120 -0.51 -9.46 -18.59
C GLN A 120 -0.84 -10.14 -17.25
N VAL A 121 -1.74 -9.55 -16.47
CA VAL A 121 -2.11 -10.04 -15.15
C VAL A 121 -3.49 -10.71 -15.22
N GLN A 122 -3.57 -11.92 -14.68
CA GLN A 122 -4.89 -12.50 -14.41
C GLN A 122 -5.51 -11.78 -13.21
N THR A 123 -6.70 -11.26 -13.43
CA THR A 123 -7.45 -10.56 -12.37
C THR A 123 -8.22 -11.58 -11.55
N PRO A 124 -7.87 -11.77 -10.28
CA PRO A 124 -8.63 -12.63 -9.40
C PRO A 124 -9.99 -12.00 -9.08
N MET A 125 -11.00 -12.83 -8.83
CA MET A 125 -12.24 -12.36 -8.21
C MET A 125 -11.98 -12.21 -6.71
N PHE A 126 -11.97 -10.97 -6.24
CA PHE A 126 -11.68 -10.64 -4.84
C PHE A 126 -12.89 -10.77 -3.91
N ILE A 127 -14.09 -10.67 -4.47
CA ILE A 127 -15.31 -10.64 -3.68
C ILE A 127 -16.00 -11.97 -3.73
N SER A 128 -16.36 -12.49 -2.54
CA SER A 128 -16.98 -13.80 -2.41
C SER A 128 -18.25 -13.90 -3.23
N ASN A 129 -18.46 -15.10 -3.82
CA ASN A 129 -19.63 -15.42 -4.63
C ASN A 129 -20.96 -15.36 -3.84
N ASP A 130 -20.93 -15.06 -2.53
CA ASP A 130 -22.10 -15.06 -1.68
C ASP A 130 -23.16 -14.04 -2.12
N LEU A 131 -22.72 -12.88 -2.65
CA LEU A 131 -23.66 -11.90 -3.20
C LEU A 131 -24.44 -12.36 -4.43
N ARG A 132 -23.96 -13.33 -5.19
CA ARG A 132 -24.67 -13.85 -6.37
C ARG A 132 -26.03 -14.48 -6.04
N ARG A 133 -26.25 -14.77 -4.76
CA ARG A 133 -27.52 -15.35 -4.27
C ARG A 133 -28.54 -14.29 -3.89
N TYR A 134 -28.15 -13.02 -3.88
CA TYR A 134 -28.98 -11.90 -3.46
C TYR A 134 -29.30 -10.99 -4.65
N THR A 135 -30.47 -10.39 -4.61
CA THR A 135 -30.82 -9.24 -5.45
C THR A 135 -30.76 -7.96 -4.61
N THR A 136 -30.75 -6.80 -5.25
CA THR A 136 -30.76 -5.53 -4.52
C THR A 136 -31.97 -5.36 -3.62
N LYS A 137 -33.07 -6.09 -3.88
CA LYS A 137 -34.28 -6.09 -3.05
C LYS A 137 -34.14 -6.92 -1.77
N ASP A 138 -33.19 -7.84 -1.75
CA ASP A 138 -32.93 -8.70 -0.60
C ASP A 138 -32.01 -8.00 0.42
N ILE A 139 -31.38 -6.89 0.02
CA ILE A 139 -30.51 -6.11 0.87
C ILE A 139 -31.38 -5.19 1.75
N ASN A 140 -31.45 -5.54 3.01
CA ASN A 140 -32.18 -4.80 4.05
C ASN A 140 -31.30 -4.61 5.29
N ASP A 141 -31.82 -3.86 6.25
CA ASP A 141 -31.09 -3.48 7.46
C ASP A 141 -30.58 -4.67 8.29
N SER A 142 -31.18 -5.85 8.16
CA SER A 142 -30.76 -7.04 8.91
C SER A 142 -29.52 -7.72 8.33
N VAL A 143 -29.31 -7.62 7.01
CA VAL A 143 -28.20 -8.25 6.31
C VAL A 143 -27.06 -7.26 5.96
N LEU A 144 -27.38 -5.97 5.82
CA LEU A 144 -26.43 -4.93 5.44
C LEU A 144 -25.15 -4.89 6.31
N PRO A 145 -25.23 -4.97 7.65
CA PRO A 145 -24.04 -4.96 8.51
C PRO A 145 -23.04 -6.07 8.21
N LYS A 146 -23.52 -7.27 7.93
CA LYS A 146 -22.69 -8.44 7.59
C LYS A 146 -21.89 -8.17 6.31
N PHE A 147 -22.54 -7.66 5.28
CA PHE A 147 -21.89 -7.39 3.99
C PHE A 147 -20.92 -6.23 4.04
N VAL A 148 -21.26 -5.15 4.78
CA VAL A 148 -20.35 -4.01 4.97
C VAL A 148 -19.11 -4.44 5.73
N ARG A 149 -19.26 -5.24 6.79
CA ARG A 149 -18.13 -5.78 7.54
C ARG A 149 -17.22 -6.63 6.67
N ALA A 150 -17.78 -7.55 5.89
CA ALA A 150 -17.00 -8.39 5.00
C ALA A 150 -16.20 -7.56 3.99
N ALA A 151 -16.84 -6.59 3.33
CA ALA A 151 -16.20 -5.73 2.33
C ALA A 151 -15.07 -4.87 2.92
N LEU A 152 -15.25 -4.30 4.11
CA LEU A 152 -14.22 -3.49 4.76
C LEU A 152 -13.06 -4.32 5.26
N ASN A 153 -13.31 -5.54 5.75
CA ASN A 153 -12.24 -6.46 6.12
C ASN A 153 -11.41 -6.90 4.91
N GLU A 154 -12.04 -7.18 3.77
CA GLU A 154 -11.34 -7.46 2.51
C GLU A 154 -10.49 -6.27 2.07
N TYR A 155 -11.02 -5.04 2.20
CA TYR A 155 -10.28 -3.83 1.85
C TYR A 155 -9.07 -3.64 2.77
N GLN A 156 -9.23 -3.81 4.08
CA GLN A 156 -8.13 -3.71 5.04
C GLN A 156 -7.05 -4.76 4.74
N ALA A 157 -7.44 -6.03 4.56
CA ALA A 157 -6.50 -7.10 4.23
C ALA A 157 -5.74 -6.86 2.91
N TRP A 158 -6.40 -6.24 1.93
CA TRP A 158 -5.74 -5.85 0.67
C TRP A 158 -4.65 -4.78 0.90
N GLU A 159 -4.95 -3.75 1.67
CA GLU A 159 -3.98 -2.67 1.96
C GLU A 159 -2.82 -3.17 2.84
N GLU A 160 -3.07 -4.08 3.79
CA GLU A 160 -2.04 -4.75 4.59
C GLU A 160 -1.09 -5.53 3.67
N LYS A 161 -1.62 -6.32 2.75
CA LYS A 161 -0.84 -7.07 1.76
C LYS A 161 -0.05 -6.15 0.82
N THR A 162 -0.63 -5.01 0.44
CA THR A 162 0.05 -3.99 -0.36
C THR A 162 1.24 -3.39 0.40
N LYS A 163 1.04 -3.11 1.69
CA LYS A 163 2.10 -2.62 2.58
C LYS A 163 3.24 -3.63 2.67
N GLU A 164 2.95 -4.89 2.98
CA GLU A 164 3.95 -5.97 3.05
C GLU A 164 4.75 -6.10 1.76
N LEU A 165 4.08 -6.03 0.60
CA LEU A 165 4.76 -6.07 -0.69
C LEU A 165 5.76 -4.91 -0.83
N TYR A 166 5.34 -3.67 -0.54
CA TYR A 166 6.19 -2.50 -0.71
C TYR A 166 7.34 -2.48 0.30
N GLU A 167 7.12 -2.91 1.54
CA GLU A 167 8.18 -3.10 2.56
C GLU A 167 9.22 -4.10 2.06
N GLY A 168 8.81 -5.26 1.59
CA GLY A 168 9.74 -6.27 1.07
C GLY A 168 10.52 -5.80 -0.16
N GLN A 169 9.89 -5.04 -1.08
CA GLN A 169 10.61 -4.47 -2.23
C GLN A 169 11.58 -3.36 -1.79
N TRP A 170 11.20 -2.53 -0.83
CA TRP A 170 12.08 -1.51 -0.26
C TRP A 170 13.30 -2.12 0.42
N GLU A 171 13.12 -3.14 1.27
CA GLU A 171 14.21 -3.85 1.94
C GLU A 171 15.16 -4.50 0.93
N TYR A 172 14.62 -5.10 -0.12
CA TYR A 172 15.41 -5.73 -1.17
C TYR A 172 16.28 -4.70 -1.91
N LEU A 173 15.72 -3.59 -2.38
CA LEU A 173 16.47 -2.52 -3.02
C LEU A 173 17.51 -1.88 -2.09
N ASN A 174 17.17 -1.70 -0.81
CA ASN A 174 18.07 -1.16 0.20
C ASN A 174 19.28 -2.08 0.42
N SER A 175 19.05 -3.40 0.47
CA SER A 175 20.13 -4.39 0.59
C SER A 175 21.08 -4.38 -0.60
N MET A 176 20.58 -3.97 -1.77
CA MET A 176 21.35 -3.83 -3.00
C MET A 176 22.00 -2.44 -3.19
N GLY A 177 21.79 -1.50 -2.25
CA GLY A 177 22.33 -0.15 -2.31
C GLY A 177 21.70 0.75 -3.38
N MET A 178 20.50 0.43 -3.86
CA MET A 178 19.77 1.20 -4.88
C MET A 178 18.97 2.36 -4.27
N VAL A 179 19.68 3.37 -3.79
CA VAL A 179 19.12 4.45 -2.95
C VAL A 179 17.97 5.22 -3.62
N ALA A 180 18.12 5.57 -4.90
CA ALA A 180 17.11 6.36 -5.61
C ALA A 180 15.77 5.60 -5.75
N ASP A 181 15.84 4.31 -6.07
CA ASP A 181 14.68 3.44 -6.18
C ASP A 181 14.04 3.22 -4.80
N CYS A 182 14.87 3.04 -3.75
CA CYS A 182 14.40 2.93 -2.36
C CYS A 182 13.58 4.15 -1.93
N GLU A 183 14.04 5.37 -2.22
CA GLU A 183 13.32 6.59 -1.86
C GLU A 183 11.93 6.64 -2.50
N TYR A 184 11.83 6.24 -3.77
CA TYR A 184 10.55 6.20 -4.46
C TYR A 184 9.59 5.16 -3.86
N ILE A 185 10.07 3.94 -3.62
CA ILE A 185 9.22 2.89 -3.01
C ILE A 185 8.80 3.29 -1.59
N LYS A 186 9.66 3.96 -0.83
CA LYS A 186 9.32 4.52 0.48
C LYS A 186 8.20 5.57 0.40
N GLU A 187 8.20 6.41 -0.62
CA GLU A 187 7.09 7.36 -0.86
C GLU A 187 5.77 6.63 -1.09
N MET A 188 5.78 5.55 -1.87
CA MET A 188 4.61 4.70 -2.11
C MET A 188 4.13 4.03 -0.82
N LEU A 189 5.04 3.47 -0.03
CA LEU A 189 4.75 2.84 1.26
C LEU A 189 4.06 3.82 2.22
N MET A 190 4.57 5.05 2.34
CA MET A 190 3.91 6.10 3.14
C MET A 190 2.49 6.43 2.64
N GLY A 191 2.23 6.26 1.36
CA GLY A 191 0.90 6.40 0.76
C GLY A 191 -0.07 5.33 1.25
N VAL A 192 0.36 4.07 1.20
CA VAL A 192 -0.41 2.90 1.65
C VAL A 192 -0.69 2.97 3.16
N GLU A 193 0.31 3.30 3.99
CA GLU A 193 0.11 3.46 5.43
C GLU A 193 -0.97 4.50 5.78
N LYS A 194 -1.05 5.59 5.00
CA LYS A 194 -2.11 6.61 5.19
C LYS A 194 -3.50 6.07 4.85
N GLU A 195 -3.60 5.24 3.80
CA GLU A 195 -4.88 4.61 3.44
C GLU A 195 -5.27 3.56 4.49
N LEU A 196 -4.34 2.70 4.90
CA LEU A 196 -4.57 1.68 5.92
C LEU A 196 -5.10 2.31 7.22
N LYS A 197 -4.45 3.35 7.75
CA LYS A 197 -4.94 4.09 8.93
C LYS A 197 -6.36 4.66 8.77
N LYS A 198 -6.79 4.98 7.55
CA LYS A 198 -8.17 5.46 7.31
C LYS A 198 -9.18 4.34 7.36
N ILE A 199 -8.81 3.17 6.79
CA ILE A 199 -9.67 1.98 6.80
C ILE A 199 -9.80 1.47 8.23
N GLU A 200 -8.70 1.33 8.96
CA GLU A 200 -8.67 0.93 10.37
C GLU A 200 -9.62 1.80 11.21
N ARG A 201 -9.51 3.12 11.12
CA ARG A 201 -10.42 4.06 11.83
C ARG A 201 -11.88 3.89 11.43
N THR A 202 -12.14 3.50 10.17
CA THR A 202 -13.50 3.24 9.68
C THR A 202 -14.05 1.97 10.30
N VAL A 203 -13.24 0.91 10.27
CA VAL A 203 -13.56 -0.40 10.84
C VAL A 203 -13.74 -0.30 12.35
N GLU A 204 -12.82 0.36 13.06
CA GLU A 204 -12.91 0.60 14.51
C GLU A 204 -14.19 1.32 14.90
N LYS A 205 -14.54 2.38 14.17
CA LYS A 205 -15.76 3.15 14.42
C LYS A 205 -17.02 2.32 14.24
N LEU A 206 -17.08 1.49 13.18
CA LEU A 206 -18.22 0.61 12.93
C LEU A 206 -18.25 -0.56 13.93
N ASN A 207 -17.11 -1.11 14.30
CA ASN A 207 -17.01 -2.13 15.35
C ASN A 207 -17.51 -1.59 16.71
N GLY A 208 -17.14 -0.36 17.08
CA GLY A 208 -17.57 0.28 18.32
C GLY A 208 -19.10 0.47 18.43
N THR A 209 -19.80 0.45 17.31
CA THR A 209 -21.29 0.52 17.26
C THR A 209 -21.93 -0.82 16.87
N GLY A 210 -21.16 -1.91 16.82
CA GLY A 210 -21.66 -3.22 16.37
C GLY A 210 -22.13 -3.24 14.91
N TYR A 211 -21.62 -2.33 14.07
CA TYR A 211 -22.08 -2.11 12.70
C TYR A 211 -23.57 -1.69 12.64
N ASP A 212 -23.99 -0.82 13.57
CA ASP A 212 -25.33 -0.23 13.55
C ASP A 212 -25.64 0.40 12.18
N VAL A 213 -26.84 0.15 11.66
CA VAL A 213 -27.27 0.54 10.31
C VAL A 213 -27.28 2.08 10.17
N ASN A 214 -27.71 2.81 11.20
CA ASN A 214 -27.71 4.27 11.15
C ASN A 214 -26.29 4.81 11.11
N MET A 215 -25.34 4.15 11.78
CA MET A 215 -23.92 4.51 11.71
C MET A 215 -23.37 4.25 10.33
N ILE A 216 -23.72 3.13 9.69
CA ILE A 216 -23.32 2.83 8.30
C ILE A 216 -23.83 3.92 7.36
N HIS A 217 -25.09 4.30 7.45
CA HIS A 217 -25.68 5.39 6.64
C HIS A 217 -25.04 6.75 6.93
N THR A 218 -24.80 7.07 8.19
CA THR A 218 -24.09 8.31 8.57
C THR A 218 -22.68 8.37 7.95
N MET A 219 -21.96 7.27 7.93
CA MET A 219 -20.62 7.21 7.33
C MET A 219 -20.69 7.28 5.81
N GLN A 220 -21.65 6.62 5.19
CA GLN A 220 -21.86 6.66 3.76
C GLN A 220 -22.15 8.08 3.28
N ASP A 221 -23.00 8.85 3.98
CA ASP A 221 -23.31 10.24 3.62
C ASP A 221 -22.09 11.14 3.76
N LYS A 222 -21.34 10.98 4.85
CA LYS A 222 -20.06 11.68 5.03
C LYS A 222 -19.06 11.38 3.91
N TYR A 223 -18.96 10.13 3.48
CA TYR A 223 -18.06 9.74 2.40
C TYR A 223 -18.56 10.24 1.06
N HIS A 224 -19.88 10.21 0.82
CA HIS A 224 -20.48 10.75 -0.39
C HIS A 224 -20.06 12.20 -0.63
N GLU A 225 -20.27 13.08 0.36
CA GLU A 225 -19.89 14.49 0.23
C GLU A 225 -18.38 14.70 0.14
N LYS A 226 -17.61 14.05 1.01
CA LYS A 226 -16.15 14.18 1.05
C LYS A 226 -15.51 13.77 -0.28
N TYR A 227 -15.89 12.64 -0.85
CA TYR A 227 -15.23 12.12 -2.04
C TYR A 227 -15.79 12.70 -3.33
N LYS A 228 -17.05 13.19 -3.35
CA LYS A 228 -17.58 14.04 -4.41
C LYS A 228 -16.74 15.31 -4.56
N GLN A 229 -16.45 16.00 -3.46
CA GLN A 229 -15.61 17.19 -3.48
C GLN A 229 -14.19 16.88 -3.96
N LYS A 230 -13.54 15.86 -3.37
CA LYS A 230 -12.18 15.46 -3.74
C LYS A 230 -12.04 15.03 -5.20
N TYR A 231 -13.03 14.31 -5.72
CA TYR A 231 -13.06 13.90 -7.11
C TYR A 231 -13.10 15.13 -8.03
N ASN A 232 -14.00 16.07 -7.74
CA ASN A 232 -14.13 17.32 -8.51
C ASN A 232 -12.84 18.15 -8.45
N GLU A 233 -12.22 18.28 -7.27
CA GLU A 233 -10.98 19.05 -7.12
C GLU A 233 -9.81 18.44 -7.88
N ARG A 234 -9.66 17.13 -7.85
CA ARG A 234 -8.49 16.46 -8.41
C ARG A 234 -8.62 16.16 -9.91
N PHE A 235 -9.79 15.76 -10.35
CA PHE A 235 -9.98 15.22 -11.70
C PHE A 235 -10.76 16.16 -12.63
N THR A 236 -11.77 16.90 -12.14
CA THR A 236 -12.59 17.76 -12.98
C THR A 236 -11.93 19.11 -13.26
N LYS A 237 -11.24 19.70 -12.28
CA LYS A 237 -10.49 20.96 -12.49
C LYS A 237 -9.36 20.83 -13.50
N LYS A 238 -8.77 19.64 -13.61
CA LYS A 238 -7.69 19.37 -14.58
C LYS A 238 -8.19 19.27 -16.01
N TYR A 239 -9.46 18.93 -16.20
CA TYR A 239 -10.10 18.86 -17.53
C TYR A 239 -10.82 20.14 -17.91
N ASN A 240 -11.31 20.93 -16.92
CA ASN A 240 -11.99 22.22 -17.13
C ASN A 240 -11.06 23.42 -16.92
N GLY A 241 -9.81 23.19 -16.52
CA GLY A 241 -8.80 24.25 -16.53
C GLY A 241 -8.64 24.70 -17.95
N ASN A 242 -8.96 25.97 -18.23
CA ASN A 242 -8.67 26.65 -19.47
C ASN A 242 -7.30 26.15 -19.95
N GLY A 243 -7.35 25.29 -20.95
CA GLY A 243 -6.15 24.80 -21.57
C GLY A 243 -5.33 26.02 -21.95
N ASP A 244 -4.18 26.13 -21.33
CA ASP A 244 -3.14 27.04 -21.77
C ASP A 244 -2.62 26.46 -23.09
N GLU A 245 -3.54 26.36 -24.08
CA GLU A 245 -3.25 26.06 -25.48
C GLU A 245 -2.25 27.05 -26.05
N THR A 246 -2.12 28.22 -25.38
CA THR A 246 -1.18 29.26 -25.77
C THR A 246 0.28 28.91 -25.54
N LYS A 247 0.61 27.96 -24.63
CA LYS A 247 2.01 27.56 -24.44
C LYS A 247 2.52 26.55 -25.45
N TRP A 248 1.66 25.67 -25.98
CA TRP A 248 2.08 24.68 -26.99
C TRP A 248 2.29 25.27 -28.37
N ASN A 249 1.55 26.34 -28.71
CA ASN A 249 1.65 26.99 -30.03
C ASN A 249 2.77 28.04 -30.10
N LYS A 250 3.35 28.49 -28.99
CA LYS A 250 4.48 29.43 -28.98
C LYS A 250 5.84 28.81 -29.35
N THR A 251 5.98 27.49 -29.29
CA THR A 251 7.25 26.80 -29.61
C THR A 251 7.35 26.38 -31.09
N LYS A 252 6.30 26.53 -31.91
CA LYS A 252 6.32 26.21 -33.35
C LYS A 252 6.45 27.41 -34.27
N GLY A 253 6.80 28.58 -33.74
CA GLY A 253 7.18 29.73 -34.54
C GLY A 253 8.62 29.58 -35.08
N MET A 254 8.90 28.51 -35.82
CA MET A 254 10.11 28.43 -36.63
C MET A 254 9.93 29.29 -37.85
N LYS A 255 10.67 30.37 -37.92
CA LYS A 255 10.84 31.26 -39.04
C LYS A 255 11.27 30.45 -40.27
N THR A 256 10.39 30.34 -41.25
CA THR A 256 10.81 30.10 -42.63
C THR A 256 11.27 31.43 -43.20
N LYS A 257 12.53 31.56 -43.48
CA LYS A 257 13.11 32.45 -44.50
C LYS A 257 13.65 31.59 -45.60
#